data_1d609ded35cf2e3488a9ccdc56da2e92
#
_entry.id   1d609ded35cf2e3488a9ccdc56da2e92
#
_cell.length_a   1.000
_cell.length_b   1.000
_cell.length_c   1.000
_cell.angle_alpha   90.00
_cell.angle_beta   90.00
_cell.angle_gamma   90.00
#
_symmetry.space_group_name_H-M   'P 1'
#
loop_
_entity.id
_entity.type
_entity.pdbx_description
1 polymer ?
#
loop_
_entity_poly.entity_id
_entity_poly.type
_entity_poly.pdbx_seq_one_letter_code
_entity_poly.pdbx_strand_id
1 'polypeptide(L)'
;MVCDDRPRTKIAREEKTITDKDIVGLKYFDRLGGLLEQLHEVGCERDRAGNRTLHFDQYCMLILLYLFNPIVTSVRSLQQASELKKVQRKLGCARASLGSLSESVAVFDPERLRPIIETLGEKLSPIAADSRLQDVKHTLTLVDGTLLEALPA
;
A
#
# COMPACT_ATOMS: atom_id res chain seq x y z
N MET A 1 -14.61 -42.63 23.84
CA MET A 1 -14.51 -41.57 22.84
C MET A 1 -15.02 -40.30 23.50
N VAL A 2 -14.11 -39.50 24.09
CA VAL A 2 -14.44 -38.34 24.92
C VAL A 2 -14.27 -37.12 24.02
N CYS A 3 -15.35 -36.42 23.70
CA CYS A 3 -15.31 -35.13 22.99
C CYS A 3 -14.76 -34.08 23.94
N ASP A 4 -13.61 -33.50 23.59
CA ASP A 4 -12.99 -32.39 24.29
C ASP A 4 -13.68 -31.07 23.86
N ASP A 5 -14.67 -30.65 24.67
CA ASP A 5 -15.45 -29.45 24.46
C ASP A 5 -14.81 -28.27 25.22
N ARG A 6 -13.67 -27.82 24.72
CA ARG A 6 -13.03 -26.61 25.25
C ARG A 6 -13.65 -25.37 24.60
N PRO A 7 -14.20 -24.44 25.38
CA PRO A 7 -14.73 -23.20 24.82
C PRO A 7 -13.59 -22.38 24.20
N ARG A 8 -13.69 -22.14 22.88
CA ARG A 8 -12.83 -21.17 22.18
C ARG A 8 -13.13 -19.79 22.70
N THR A 9 -12.34 -19.32 23.65
CA THR A 9 -12.40 -17.94 24.14
C THR A 9 -12.02 -17.03 22.94
N LYS A 10 -13.02 -16.41 22.32
CA LYS A 10 -12.81 -15.31 21.37
C LYS A 10 -12.26 -14.14 22.18
N ILE A 11 -10.95 -13.95 22.14
CA ILE A 11 -10.31 -12.70 22.58
C ILE A 11 -10.83 -11.64 21.61
N ALA A 12 -11.83 -10.88 22.01
CA ALA A 12 -12.28 -9.68 21.31
C ALA A 12 -11.10 -8.68 21.39
N ARG A 13 -10.29 -8.58 20.34
CA ARG A 13 -9.39 -7.46 20.18
C ARG A 13 -10.25 -6.20 20.09
N GLU A 14 -10.17 -5.33 21.08
CA GLU A 14 -10.74 -3.99 20.99
C GLU A 14 -10.13 -3.32 19.75
N GLU A 15 -10.92 -3.18 18.69
CA GLU A 15 -10.52 -2.46 17.50
C GLU A 15 -10.45 -0.97 17.86
N LYS A 16 -9.24 -0.47 18.02
CA LYS A 16 -8.99 0.95 18.28
C LYS A 16 -9.55 1.75 17.11
N THR A 17 -10.48 2.66 17.37
CA THR A 17 -11.01 3.57 16.36
C THR A 17 -9.91 4.54 15.92
N ILE A 18 -9.63 4.57 14.62
CA ILE A 18 -8.60 5.44 14.02
C ILE A 18 -9.16 6.86 13.89
N THR A 19 -8.38 7.86 14.27
CA THR A 19 -8.72 9.29 14.20
C THR A 19 -7.74 10.04 13.29
N ASP A 20 -8.10 11.27 12.89
CA ASP A 20 -7.24 12.15 12.07
C ASP A 20 -5.84 12.40 12.68
N LYS A 21 -5.72 12.35 14.01
CA LYS A 21 -4.47 12.56 14.74
C LYS A 21 -3.52 11.36 14.64
N ASP A 22 -4.08 10.18 14.48
CA ASP A 22 -3.33 8.93 14.41
C ASP A 22 -2.63 8.76 13.06
N ILE A 23 -3.14 9.40 12.00
CA ILE A 23 -2.57 9.29 10.65
C ILE A 23 -1.46 10.32 10.45
N VAL A 24 -0.25 9.82 10.22
CA VAL A 24 0.98 10.62 10.01
C VAL A 24 1.56 10.39 8.60
N GLY A 25 2.53 11.20 8.22
CA GLY A 25 3.29 10.98 6.97
C GLY A 25 2.57 11.37 5.67
N LEU A 26 1.34 11.88 5.70
CA LEU A 26 0.54 12.20 4.52
C LEU A 26 1.19 13.23 3.56
N LYS A 27 2.20 13.99 4.01
CA LYS A 27 2.90 14.98 3.17
C LYS A 27 3.63 14.37 1.96
N TYR A 28 4.01 13.10 2.05
CA TYR A 28 4.71 12.42 0.96
C TYR A 28 3.75 11.96 -0.14
N PHE A 29 2.48 11.82 0.18
CA PHE A 29 1.45 11.36 -0.75
C PHE A 29 1.15 12.38 -1.85
N ASP A 30 1.36 13.67 -1.61
CA ASP A 30 1.18 14.71 -2.64
C ASP A 30 2.12 14.49 -3.83
N ARG A 31 3.33 13.97 -3.60
CA ARG A 31 4.30 13.64 -4.67
C ARG A 31 3.97 12.34 -5.37
N LEU A 32 3.51 11.34 -4.61
CA LEU A 32 3.14 10.02 -5.14
C LEU A 32 1.85 10.10 -5.97
N GLY A 33 0.90 10.94 -5.57
CA GLY A 33 -0.36 11.12 -6.30
C GLY A 33 -0.14 11.46 -7.77
N GLY A 34 0.72 12.44 -8.07
CA GLY A 34 1.02 12.82 -9.45
C GLY A 34 1.68 11.72 -10.30
N LEU A 35 2.41 10.79 -9.67
CA LEU A 35 2.99 9.64 -10.37
C LEU A 35 1.96 8.54 -10.63
N LEU A 36 1.02 8.37 -9.72
CA LEU A 36 -0.01 7.32 -9.81
C LEU A 36 -1.23 7.76 -10.63
N GLU A 37 -1.42 9.06 -10.89
CA GLU A 37 -2.57 9.61 -11.61
C GLU A 37 -2.77 8.94 -12.99
N GLN A 38 -1.69 8.56 -13.65
CA GLN A 38 -1.75 7.82 -14.92
C GLN A 38 -2.44 6.45 -14.81
N LEU A 39 -2.64 5.92 -13.59
CA LEU A 39 -3.35 4.66 -13.34
C LEU A 39 -4.85 4.86 -13.11
N HIS A 40 -5.37 6.10 -13.12
CA HIS A 40 -6.75 6.38 -12.74
C HIS A 40 -7.76 5.63 -13.63
N GLU A 41 -7.56 5.72 -14.94
CA GLU A 41 -8.46 5.14 -15.95
C GLU A 41 -7.98 3.78 -16.50
N VAL A 42 -6.88 3.23 -15.97
CA VAL A 42 -6.29 1.99 -16.50
C VAL A 42 -6.33 0.87 -15.46
N GLY A 43 -6.16 -0.35 -15.94
CA GLY A 43 -6.03 -1.52 -15.07
C GLY A 43 -7.37 -2.05 -14.54
N CYS A 44 -8.49 -1.58 -15.09
CA CYS A 44 -9.84 -2.03 -14.72
C CYS A 44 -10.41 -3.08 -15.68
N GLU A 45 -9.64 -3.58 -16.63
CA GLU A 45 -10.10 -4.51 -17.67
C GLU A 45 -10.66 -5.83 -17.11
N ARG A 46 -10.28 -6.17 -15.87
CA ARG A 46 -10.79 -7.34 -15.14
C ARG A 46 -12.10 -7.06 -14.38
N ASP A 47 -12.52 -5.80 -14.28
CA ASP A 47 -13.80 -5.43 -13.67
C ASP A 47 -14.96 -5.65 -14.66
N ARG A 48 -15.55 -6.85 -14.61
CA ARG A 48 -16.65 -7.23 -15.51
C ARG A 48 -17.93 -6.43 -15.25
N ALA A 49 -18.11 -5.91 -14.06
CA ALA A 49 -19.32 -5.19 -13.67
C ALA A 49 -19.29 -3.71 -14.08
N GLY A 50 -18.11 -3.12 -14.24
CA GLY A 50 -17.91 -1.72 -14.63
C GLY A 50 -18.52 -0.68 -13.67
N ASN A 51 -18.80 -1.07 -12.43
CA ASN A 51 -19.46 -0.21 -11.43
C ASN A 51 -18.54 0.19 -10.27
N ARG A 52 -17.25 0.00 -10.44
CA ARG A 52 -16.25 0.28 -9.41
C ARG A 52 -16.08 1.78 -9.20
N THR A 53 -16.11 2.19 -7.94
CA THR A 53 -15.87 3.58 -7.52
C THR A 53 -14.45 3.80 -7.00
N LEU A 54 -13.69 2.75 -6.76
CA LEU A 54 -12.30 2.80 -6.33
C LEU A 54 -11.38 2.59 -7.53
N HIS A 55 -10.69 3.63 -7.96
CA HIS A 55 -9.73 3.60 -9.07
C HIS A 55 -8.38 3.02 -8.64
N PHE A 56 -7.55 2.62 -9.62
CA PHE A 56 -6.30 1.93 -9.31
C PHE A 56 -5.29 2.82 -8.59
N ASP A 57 -5.14 4.08 -8.99
CA ASP A 57 -4.32 5.07 -8.31
C ASP A 57 -4.72 5.23 -6.83
N GLN A 58 -6.03 5.35 -6.57
CA GLN A 58 -6.58 5.48 -5.23
C GLN A 58 -6.34 4.23 -4.38
N TYR A 59 -6.49 3.05 -4.99
CA TYR A 59 -6.16 1.79 -4.33
C TYR A 59 -4.68 1.73 -3.95
N CYS A 60 -3.76 2.08 -4.87
CA CYS A 60 -2.33 2.15 -4.59
C CYS A 60 -2.03 3.11 -3.43
N MET A 61 -2.65 4.29 -3.42
CA MET A 61 -2.49 5.26 -2.32
C MET A 61 -2.94 4.71 -0.97
N LEU A 62 -4.06 3.98 -0.93
CA LEU A 62 -4.54 3.32 0.28
C LEU A 62 -3.62 2.20 0.74
N ILE A 63 -3.07 1.39 -0.18
CA ILE A 63 -2.08 0.36 0.16
C ILE A 63 -0.79 0.98 0.69
N LEU A 64 -0.31 2.07 0.09
CA LEU A 64 0.85 2.80 0.61
C LEU A 64 0.57 3.37 2.01
N LEU A 65 -0.65 3.87 2.27
CA LEU A 65 -1.06 4.29 3.60
C LEU A 65 -0.98 3.12 4.60
N TYR A 66 -1.45 1.95 4.21
CA TYR A 66 -1.38 0.73 5.02
C TYR A 66 0.07 0.34 5.33
N LEU A 67 0.96 0.36 4.32
CA LEU A 67 2.35 -0.05 4.48
C LEU A 67 3.18 0.93 5.33
N PHE A 68 2.92 2.22 5.19
CA PHE A 68 3.73 3.26 5.85
C PHE A 68 3.13 3.82 7.12
N ASN A 69 1.94 3.36 7.52
CA ASN A 69 1.29 3.82 8.75
C ASN A 69 1.18 2.70 9.78
N PRO A 70 1.96 2.73 10.87
CA PRO A 70 2.04 1.64 11.83
C PRO A 70 0.72 1.37 12.59
N ILE A 71 -0.24 2.29 12.50
CA ILE A 71 -1.54 2.16 13.17
C ILE A 71 -2.54 1.42 12.28
N VAL A 72 -2.35 1.50 10.95
CA VAL A 72 -3.21 0.82 9.97
C VAL A 72 -2.69 -0.60 9.78
N THR A 73 -3.15 -1.55 10.59
CA THR A 73 -2.61 -2.92 10.66
C THR A 73 -3.50 -3.99 10.02
N SER A 74 -4.64 -3.61 9.46
CA SER A 74 -5.60 -4.54 8.86
C SER A 74 -6.40 -3.85 7.75
N VAL A 75 -7.04 -4.63 6.88
CA VAL A 75 -7.93 -4.09 5.83
C VAL A 75 -9.12 -3.34 6.47
N ARG A 76 -9.57 -3.77 7.65
CA ARG A 76 -10.63 -3.06 8.38
C ARG A 76 -10.16 -1.72 8.93
N SER A 77 -8.95 -1.64 9.47
CA SER A 77 -8.37 -0.37 9.89
C SER A 77 -8.09 0.55 8.69
N LEU A 78 -7.75 -0.01 7.52
CA LEU A 78 -7.62 0.74 6.28
C LEU A 78 -8.95 1.31 5.80
N GLN A 79 -10.03 0.51 5.90
CA GLN A 79 -11.39 1.01 5.63
C GLN A 79 -11.73 2.20 6.55
N GLN A 80 -11.52 2.06 7.87
CA GLN A 80 -11.75 3.16 8.83
C GLN A 80 -10.91 4.39 8.49
N ALA A 81 -9.64 4.22 8.14
CA ALA A 81 -8.79 5.33 7.72
C ALA A 81 -9.33 6.02 6.46
N SER A 82 -9.91 5.27 5.49
CA SER A 82 -10.52 5.83 4.28
C SER A 82 -11.79 6.66 4.56
N GLU A 83 -12.40 6.53 5.73
CA GLU A 83 -13.56 7.32 6.16
C GLU A 83 -13.15 8.71 6.67
N LEU A 84 -11.89 8.90 7.04
CA LEU A 84 -11.38 10.17 7.56
C LEU A 84 -11.30 11.23 6.46
N LYS A 85 -11.89 12.39 6.69
CA LYS A 85 -11.89 13.50 5.73
C LYS A 85 -10.46 13.97 5.37
N LYS A 86 -9.54 13.89 6.31
CA LYS A 86 -8.12 14.22 6.08
C LYS A 86 -7.50 13.26 5.07
N VAL A 87 -7.76 11.95 5.20
CA VAL A 87 -7.28 10.92 4.28
C VAL A 87 -7.91 11.09 2.91
N GLN A 88 -9.23 11.21 2.83
CA GLN A 88 -9.95 11.40 1.57
C GLN A 88 -9.42 12.59 0.77
N ARG A 89 -9.20 13.71 1.44
CA ARG A 89 -8.68 14.94 0.80
C ARG A 89 -7.24 14.78 0.31
N LYS A 90 -6.40 14.07 1.08
CA LYS A 90 -4.97 13.90 0.75
C LYS A 90 -4.71 12.81 -0.28
N LEU A 91 -5.52 11.78 -0.29
CA LEU A 91 -5.37 10.65 -1.21
C LEU A 91 -6.28 10.75 -2.45
N GLY A 92 -7.13 11.79 -2.52
CA GLY A 92 -8.07 11.96 -3.64
C GLY A 92 -9.06 10.81 -3.77
N CYS A 93 -9.33 10.06 -2.68
CA CYS A 93 -10.20 8.90 -2.72
C CYS A 93 -11.47 9.10 -1.89
N ALA A 94 -12.56 8.48 -2.32
CA ALA A 94 -13.76 8.34 -1.52
C ALA A 94 -13.56 7.23 -0.45
N ARG A 95 -14.58 7.05 0.41
CA ARG A 95 -14.63 5.92 1.34
C ARG A 95 -14.53 4.60 0.57
N ALA A 96 -13.59 3.76 0.94
CA ALA A 96 -13.45 2.42 0.39
C ALA A 96 -14.19 1.38 1.26
N SER A 97 -14.94 0.47 0.65
CA SER A 97 -15.55 -0.65 1.36
C SER A 97 -14.56 -1.80 1.53
N LEU A 98 -14.80 -2.69 2.51
CA LEU A 98 -14.00 -3.91 2.67
C LEU A 98 -14.02 -4.78 1.42
N GLY A 99 -15.20 -4.92 0.78
CA GLY A 99 -15.34 -5.66 -0.46
C GLY A 99 -14.49 -5.06 -1.57
N SER A 100 -14.59 -3.74 -1.81
CA SER A 100 -13.78 -3.05 -2.82
C SER A 100 -12.29 -3.21 -2.59
N LEU A 101 -11.82 -3.10 -1.34
CA LEU A 101 -10.41 -3.29 -1.01
C LEU A 101 -9.93 -4.72 -1.27
N SER A 102 -10.73 -5.73 -0.88
CA SER A 102 -10.37 -7.14 -1.06
C SER A 102 -10.42 -7.56 -2.53
N GLU A 103 -11.41 -7.10 -3.28
CA GLU A 103 -11.56 -7.43 -4.71
C GLU A 103 -10.52 -6.73 -5.58
N SER A 104 -10.04 -5.56 -5.17
CA SER A 104 -9.06 -4.77 -5.90
C SER A 104 -7.77 -5.56 -6.21
N VAL A 105 -7.37 -6.47 -5.32
CA VAL A 105 -6.20 -7.35 -5.53
C VAL A 105 -6.36 -8.20 -6.81
N ALA A 106 -7.56 -8.66 -7.10
CA ALA A 106 -7.83 -9.49 -8.27
C ALA A 106 -8.11 -8.67 -9.54
N VAL A 107 -8.62 -7.44 -9.37
CA VAL A 107 -9.02 -6.59 -10.49
C VAL A 107 -7.85 -5.83 -11.09
N PHE A 108 -7.04 -5.19 -10.26
CA PHE A 108 -5.96 -4.34 -10.75
C PHE A 108 -4.74 -5.15 -11.19
N ASP A 109 -4.15 -4.77 -12.31
CA ASP A 109 -2.98 -5.42 -12.88
C ASP A 109 -1.70 -4.78 -12.33
N PRO A 110 -0.91 -5.49 -11.49
CA PRO A 110 0.31 -4.96 -10.88
C PRO A 110 1.40 -4.61 -11.91
N GLU A 111 1.39 -5.21 -13.11
CA GLU A 111 2.38 -4.89 -14.17
C GLU A 111 2.29 -3.42 -14.62
N ARG A 112 1.14 -2.77 -14.43
CA ARG A 112 0.97 -1.35 -14.71
C ARG A 112 1.81 -0.43 -13.81
N LEU A 113 2.30 -0.94 -12.67
CA LEU A 113 3.21 -0.21 -11.78
C LEU A 113 4.66 -0.21 -12.27
N ARG A 114 5.04 -1.15 -13.13
CA ARG A 114 6.43 -1.31 -13.62
C ARG A 114 7.01 -0.01 -14.22
N PRO A 115 6.35 0.70 -15.14
CA PRO A 115 6.89 1.94 -15.71
C PRO A 115 7.10 3.03 -14.66
N ILE A 116 6.27 3.07 -13.62
CA ILE A 116 6.40 4.03 -12.51
C ILE A 116 7.64 3.71 -11.70
N ILE A 117 7.87 2.43 -11.39
CA ILE A 117 9.04 1.98 -10.64
C ILE A 117 10.32 2.26 -11.42
N GLU A 118 10.33 1.99 -12.73
CA GLU A 118 11.45 2.28 -13.62
C GLU A 118 11.75 3.78 -13.65
N THR A 119 10.74 4.63 -13.86
CA THR A 119 10.88 6.09 -13.83
C THR A 119 11.41 6.61 -12.49
N LEU A 120 10.97 6.01 -11.37
CA LEU A 120 11.49 6.37 -10.05
C LEU A 120 12.96 5.93 -9.90
N GLY A 121 13.29 4.73 -10.38
CA GLY A 121 14.65 4.21 -10.38
C GLY A 121 15.64 5.09 -11.17
N GLU A 122 15.23 5.56 -12.35
CA GLU A 122 16.03 6.46 -13.18
C GLU A 122 16.28 7.83 -12.53
N LYS A 123 15.38 8.29 -11.68
CA LYS A 123 15.51 9.55 -10.94
C LYS A 123 16.37 9.43 -9.68
N LEU A 124 16.77 8.23 -9.30
CA LEU A 124 17.65 8.05 -8.15
C LEU A 124 19.06 8.50 -8.53
N SER A 125 19.54 9.54 -7.87
CA SER A 125 20.95 9.92 -7.94
C SER A 125 21.76 8.96 -7.06
N PRO A 126 22.98 8.56 -7.51
CA PRO A 126 23.88 7.80 -6.66
C PRO A 126 24.11 8.57 -5.35
N ILE A 127 23.97 7.89 -4.21
CA ILE A 127 24.42 8.42 -2.93
C ILE A 127 25.91 8.70 -3.08
N ALA A 128 26.37 9.88 -2.67
CA ALA A 128 27.76 10.30 -2.80
C ALA A 128 28.69 9.14 -2.41
N ALA A 129 29.57 8.77 -3.35
CA ALA A 129 30.47 7.66 -3.15
C ALA A 129 31.32 7.89 -1.90
N ASP A 130 31.29 6.96 -0.97
CA ASP A 130 32.21 6.94 0.17
C ASP A 130 33.63 7.00 -0.38
N SER A 131 34.48 7.88 0.18
CA SER A 131 35.89 8.02 -0.25
C SER A 131 36.66 6.69 -0.22
N ARG A 132 36.22 5.74 0.60
CA ARG A 132 36.76 4.37 0.68
C ARG A 132 36.45 3.51 -0.53
N LEU A 133 35.50 3.93 -1.38
CA LEU A 133 35.03 3.18 -2.56
C LEU A 133 35.49 3.81 -3.88
N GLN A 134 36.38 4.81 -3.83
CA GLN A 134 36.87 5.53 -5.02
C GLN A 134 37.59 4.63 -6.03
N ASP A 135 38.20 3.54 -5.56
CA ASP A 135 38.89 2.56 -6.41
C ASP A 135 37.94 1.54 -7.06
N VAL A 136 36.68 1.55 -6.71
CA VAL A 136 35.66 0.65 -7.28
C VAL A 136 35.14 1.24 -8.57
N LYS A 137 35.58 0.69 -9.71
CA LYS A 137 35.17 1.13 -11.07
C LYS A 137 33.77 0.65 -11.49
N HIS A 138 33.01 0.07 -10.59
CA HIS A 138 31.68 -0.47 -10.85
C HIS A 138 30.59 0.27 -10.06
N THR A 139 29.38 0.30 -10.60
CA THR A 139 28.21 0.81 -9.87
C THR A 139 27.85 -0.19 -8.77
N LEU A 140 27.90 0.25 -7.52
CA LEU A 140 27.43 -0.53 -6.37
C LEU A 140 25.96 -0.21 -6.13
N THR A 141 25.10 -1.21 -6.27
CA THR A 141 23.68 -1.10 -5.91
C THR A 141 23.49 -1.80 -4.56
N LEU A 142 23.19 -1.00 -3.53
CA LEU A 142 22.78 -1.51 -2.22
C LEU A 142 21.28 -1.82 -2.29
N VAL A 143 20.94 -3.09 -2.19
CA VAL A 143 19.57 -3.54 -1.99
C VAL A 143 19.40 -3.78 -0.49
N ASP A 144 18.41 -3.12 0.12
CA ASP A 144 18.09 -3.36 1.52
C ASP A 144 17.75 -4.85 1.70
N GLY A 145 18.56 -5.50 2.55
CA GLY A 145 18.45 -6.94 2.80
C GLY A 145 17.24 -7.26 3.68
N THR A 146 16.05 -6.96 3.25
CA THR A 146 14.85 -7.53 3.85
C THR A 146 14.86 -9.02 3.54
N LEU A 147 15.20 -9.85 4.53
CA LEU A 147 15.03 -11.28 4.48
C LEU A 147 13.52 -11.55 4.35
N LEU A 148 13.06 -11.75 3.15
CA LEU A 148 11.78 -12.41 2.91
C LEU A 148 12.02 -13.88 3.28
N GLU A 149 11.64 -14.27 4.48
CA GLU A 149 11.50 -15.70 4.81
C GLU A 149 10.59 -16.30 3.74
N ALA A 150 11.09 -17.37 3.12
CA ALA A 150 10.49 -17.98 1.94
C ALA A 150 8.97 -18.09 2.08
N LEU A 151 8.26 -17.49 1.13
CA LEU A 151 6.83 -17.72 0.98
C LEU A 151 6.63 -19.22 0.83
N PRO A 152 5.81 -19.88 1.65
CA PRO A 152 5.48 -21.29 1.46
C PRO A 152 4.88 -21.46 0.06
N ALA A 153 5.43 -22.43 -0.68
CA ALA A 153 4.97 -22.80 -2.01
C ALA A 153 3.53 -23.35 -1.99
#